data_1a59f4b921265ed0ccbb2d73f1d433d1
#
_entry.id   1a59f4b921265ed0ccbb2d73f1d433d1
#
_cell.length_a   1.000
_cell.length_b   1.000
_cell.length_c   1.000
_cell.angle_alpha   90.00
_cell.angle_beta   90.00
_cell.angle_gamma   90.00
#
_symmetry.space_group_name_H-M   'P 1'
#
loop_
_entity.id
_entity.type
_entity.pdbx_description
1 polymer ?
#
loop_
_entity_poly.entity_id
_entity_poly.type
_entity_poly.pdbx_seq_one_letter_code
_entity_poly.pdbx_strand_id
1 'polypeptide(L)'
;MAAWAKAYAANSGVKTIKMTQNGIRQEGITHLLTNGLSHLSKLETLDLQDNTFTAMGAKALSSVVGKWTNLRELGVGDCLLSGRGGVALASALEKGHNKKVEVLRLQFNDINAKGLAGLASAASTSLPALRRVELNGNKFDEEDSSIEKLREVLVARKEQSGEREDDDEYWGLDELDELESEDEDEVESDAEEKHGHDSDEEGVEVEEKVARQIVEDKKAEESNVPQDKDKKVDDLADVLAKTEIK
;
A
#
# COMPACT_ATOMS: atom_id res chain seq x y z
N MET A 1 -9.99 -1.40 11.78
CA MET A 1 -8.86 -2.17 11.24
C MET A 1 -8.15 -3.07 12.26
N ALA A 2 -8.14 -2.79 13.57
CA ALA A 2 -7.41 -3.60 14.57
C ALA A 2 -7.81 -5.10 14.58
N ALA A 3 -9.08 -5.44 14.47
CA ALA A 3 -9.54 -6.82 14.41
C ALA A 3 -9.03 -7.56 13.16
N TRP A 4 -9.05 -6.90 12.00
CA TRP A 4 -8.50 -7.45 10.76
C TRP A 4 -6.99 -7.64 10.83
N ALA A 5 -6.25 -6.67 11.35
CA ALA A 5 -4.81 -6.80 11.52
C ALA A 5 -4.45 -7.99 12.42
N LYS A 6 -5.16 -8.14 13.55
CA LYS A 6 -4.99 -9.30 14.45
C LYS A 6 -5.30 -10.63 13.75
N ALA A 7 -6.38 -10.69 12.96
CA ALA A 7 -6.77 -11.89 12.23
C ALA A 7 -5.70 -12.28 11.20
N TYR A 8 -5.19 -11.33 10.42
CA TYR A 8 -4.13 -11.59 9.45
C TYR A 8 -2.82 -11.98 10.11
N ALA A 9 -2.42 -11.31 11.19
CA ALA A 9 -1.21 -11.67 11.94
C ALA A 9 -1.26 -13.13 12.48
N ALA A 10 -2.46 -13.60 12.83
CA ALA A 10 -2.66 -14.99 13.29
C ALA A 10 -2.74 -16.02 12.15
N ASN A 11 -2.88 -15.59 10.88
CA ASN A 11 -3.11 -16.47 9.74
C ASN A 11 -2.08 -16.25 8.62
N SER A 12 -0.82 -16.53 8.88
CA SER A 12 0.30 -16.31 7.94
C SER A 12 0.20 -17.07 6.60
N GLY A 13 -0.76 -18.00 6.49
CA GLY A 13 -1.01 -18.78 5.28
C GLY A 13 -1.84 -18.08 4.20
N VAL A 14 -2.38 -16.88 4.47
CA VAL A 14 -3.18 -16.12 3.51
C VAL A 14 -2.33 -15.73 2.30
N LYS A 15 -2.89 -15.99 1.12
CA LYS A 15 -2.23 -15.74 -0.17
C LYS A 15 -2.85 -14.56 -0.94
N THR A 16 -4.15 -14.35 -0.79
CA THR A 16 -4.90 -13.34 -1.55
C THR A 16 -5.70 -12.48 -0.60
N ILE A 17 -5.55 -11.18 -0.74
CA ILE A 17 -6.35 -10.16 -0.06
C ILE A 17 -6.86 -9.20 -1.10
N LYS A 18 -8.18 -9.01 -1.12
CA LYS A 18 -8.86 -8.00 -1.93
C LYS A 18 -9.79 -7.21 -1.02
N MET A 19 -9.46 -5.96 -0.81
CA MET A 19 -10.22 -5.01 0.02
C MET A 19 -10.38 -3.69 -0.73
N THR A 20 -10.76 -3.77 -2.01
CA THR A 20 -11.00 -2.64 -2.88
C THR A 20 -12.21 -1.86 -2.40
N GLN A 21 -12.15 -0.54 -2.42
CA GLN A 21 -13.28 0.37 -2.12
C GLN A 21 -13.93 0.12 -0.74
N ASN A 22 -13.11 -0.07 0.28
CA ASN A 22 -13.61 -0.30 1.64
C ASN A 22 -13.60 0.97 2.50
N GLY A 23 -13.26 2.14 1.96
CA GLY A 23 -13.21 3.41 2.67
C GLY A 23 -12.19 3.39 3.83
N ILE A 24 -11.14 2.59 3.72
CA ILE A 24 -10.12 2.50 4.75
C ILE A 24 -9.24 3.75 4.67
N ARG A 25 -9.21 4.52 5.74
CA ARG A 25 -8.40 5.74 5.84
C ARG A 25 -6.97 5.44 6.23
N GLN A 26 -6.11 6.43 6.09
CA GLN A 26 -4.65 6.34 6.26
C GLN A 26 -4.20 5.66 7.57
N GLU A 27 -4.83 5.94 8.71
CA GLU A 27 -4.49 5.31 10.00
C GLU A 27 -4.87 3.82 9.98
N GLY A 28 -6.03 3.50 9.38
CA GLY A 28 -6.50 2.13 9.21
C GLY A 28 -5.61 1.33 8.29
N ILE A 29 -5.20 1.90 7.17
CA ILE A 29 -4.25 1.32 6.20
C ILE A 29 -2.89 1.09 6.88
N THR A 30 -2.33 2.12 7.53
CA THR A 30 -1.06 2.02 8.25
C THR A 30 -1.09 0.89 9.28
N HIS A 31 -2.14 0.86 10.11
CA HIS A 31 -2.30 -0.19 11.11
C HIS A 31 -2.44 -1.59 10.50
N LEU A 32 -3.24 -1.72 9.43
CA LEU A 32 -3.45 -2.97 8.70
C LEU A 32 -2.12 -3.51 8.12
N LEU A 33 -1.39 -2.65 7.43
CA LEU A 33 -0.11 -2.98 6.80
C LEU A 33 0.94 -3.39 7.84
N THR A 34 1.13 -2.58 8.89
CA THR A 34 2.23 -2.77 9.85
C THR A 34 1.98 -3.89 10.85
N ASN A 35 0.74 -4.02 11.35
CA ASN A 35 0.40 -4.95 12.42
C ASN A 35 -0.33 -6.22 11.95
N GLY A 36 -0.72 -6.28 10.68
CA GLY A 36 -1.43 -7.41 10.09
C GLY A 36 -0.69 -8.00 8.90
N LEU A 37 -0.73 -7.31 7.78
CA LEU A 37 -0.27 -7.83 6.49
C LEU A 37 1.24 -8.06 6.46
N SER A 38 2.02 -7.32 7.23
CA SER A 38 3.48 -7.50 7.34
C SER A 38 3.90 -8.90 7.82
N HIS A 39 2.98 -9.69 8.39
CA HIS A 39 3.21 -11.05 8.85
C HIS A 39 2.88 -12.14 7.81
N LEU A 40 2.36 -11.75 6.64
CA LEU A 40 1.89 -12.67 5.59
C LEU A 40 3.01 -13.07 4.64
N SER A 41 3.87 -13.98 5.04
CA SER A 41 5.00 -14.44 4.22
C SER A 41 4.59 -15.19 2.94
N LYS A 42 3.33 -15.64 2.83
CA LYS A 42 2.80 -16.36 1.68
C LYS A 42 1.89 -15.51 0.79
N LEU A 43 1.82 -14.19 1.01
CA LEU A 43 0.98 -13.29 0.24
C LEU A 43 1.43 -13.28 -1.23
N GLU A 44 0.48 -13.55 -2.12
CA GLU A 44 0.67 -13.61 -3.58
C GLU A 44 -0.07 -12.46 -4.27
N THR A 45 -1.26 -12.09 -3.79
CA THR A 45 -2.07 -10.99 -4.34
C THR A 45 -2.52 -10.06 -3.23
N LEU A 46 -2.24 -8.78 -3.36
CA LEU A 46 -2.75 -7.70 -2.52
C LEU A 46 -3.43 -6.66 -3.39
N ASP A 47 -4.73 -6.48 -3.20
CA ASP A 47 -5.53 -5.48 -3.87
C ASP A 47 -6.25 -4.62 -2.82
N LEU A 48 -5.80 -3.37 -2.71
CA LEU A 48 -6.31 -2.35 -1.78
C LEU A 48 -6.72 -1.08 -2.52
N GLN A 49 -7.00 -1.16 -3.82
CA GLN A 49 -7.40 -0.03 -4.64
C GLN A 49 -8.59 0.72 -4.05
N ASP A 50 -8.72 2.01 -4.36
CA ASP A 50 -9.82 2.86 -3.93
C ASP A 50 -9.98 2.89 -2.39
N ASN A 51 -8.83 3.14 -1.71
CA ASN A 51 -8.75 3.41 -0.28
C ASN A 51 -7.82 4.60 -0.04
N THR A 52 -7.94 5.27 1.11
CA THR A 52 -7.16 6.49 1.39
C THR A 52 -5.84 6.15 2.08
N PHE A 53 -4.75 6.06 1.32
CA PHE A 53 -3.41 5.83 1.87
C PHE A 53 -2.75 7.13 2.33
N THR A 54 -2.76 8.15 1.48
CA THR A 54 -1.94 9.36 1.61
C THR A 54 -0.44 9.05 1.76
N ALA A 55 0.40 10.05 1.95
CA ALA A 55 1.84 9.84 2.18
C ALA A 55 2.14 8.92 3.39
N MET A 56 1.28 8.93 4.42
CA MET A 56 1.43 8.07 5.61
C MET A 56 1.25 6.58 5.26
N GLY A 57 0.18 6.23 4.56
CA GLY A 57 -0.08 4.86 4.12
C GLY A 57 0.94 4.38 3.09
N ALA A 58 1.39 5.28 2.20
CA ALA A 58 2.45 4.99 1.23
C ALA A 58 3.78 4.67 1.93
N LYS A 59 4.16 5.42 2.96
CA LYS A 59 5.35 5.14 3.80
C LYS A 59 5.22 3.79 4.51
N ALA A 60 4.05 3.49 5.06
CA ALA A 60 3.79 2.18 5.68
C ALA A 60 3.91 1.03 4.68
N LEU A 61 3.31 1.16 3.48
CA LEU A 61 3.43 0.18 2.40
C LEU A 61 4.89 -0.06 2.02
N SER A 62 5.64 1.00 1.77
CA SER A 62 7.06 0.94 1.40
C SER A 62 7.93 0.26 2.47
N SER A 63 7.56 0.39 3.75
CA SER A 63 8.26 -0.26 4.86
C SER A 63 8.02 -1.77 4.96
N VAL A 64 6.91 -2.27 4.41
CA VAL A 64 6.51 -3.68 4.56
C VAL A 64 6.51 -4.47 3.27
N VAL A 65 6.42 -3.83 2.09
CA VAL A 65 6.31 -4.50 0.78
C VAL A 65 7.43 -5.52 0.55
N GLY A 66 8.65 -5.22 0.96
CA GLY A 66 9.80 -6.13 0.85
C GLY A 66 9.68 -7.43 1.67
N LYS A 67 8.73 -7.52 2.60
CA LYS A 67 8.49 -8.76 3.37
C LYS A 67 7.68 -9.78 2.57
N TRP A 68 6.99 -9.37 1.51
CA TRP A 68 6.14 -10.22 0.68
C TRP A 68 6.91 -10.78 -0.52
N THR A 69 7.86 -11.65 -0.26
CA THR A 69 8.74 -12.23 -1.30
C THR A 69 8.00 -13.16 -2.29
N ASN A 70 6.76 -13.51 -2.02
CA ASN A 70 5.89 -14.29 -2.91
C ASN A 70 4.87 -13.44 -3.66
N LEU A 71 4.85 -12.12 -3.44
CA LEU A 71 3.90 -11.21 -4.06
C LEU A 71 4.04 -11.26 -5.59
N ARG A 72 2.91 -11.43 -6.27
CA ARG A 72 2.77 -11.43 -7.73
C ARG A 72 1.99 -10.22 -8.21
N GLU A 73 0.95 -9.83 -7.47
CA GLU A 73 0.10 -8.71 -7.84
C GLU A 73 -0.01 -7.73 -6.69
N LEU A 74 0.26 -6.45 -6.97
CA LEU A 74 0.04 -5.32 -6.07
C LEU A 74 -0.89 -4.32 -6.73
N GLY A 75 -2.09 -4.15 -6.19
CA GLY A 75 -3.07 -3.13 -6.58
C GLY A 75 -3.25 -2.10 -5.47
N VAL A 76 -2.84 -0.87 -5.75
CA VAL A 76 -3.05 0.31 -4.90
C VAL A 76 -3.41 1.53 -5.77
N GLY A 77 -4.14 1.29 -6.88
CA GLY A 77 -4.71 2.35 -7.70
C GLY A 77 -5.72 3.18 -6.91
N ASP A 78 -5.85 4.46 -7.24
CA ASP A 78 -6.75 5.42 -6.58
C ASP A 78 -6.61 5.42 -5.04
N CYS A 79 -5.39 5.61 -4.58
CA CYS A 79 -5.05 5.53 -3.15
C CYS A 79 -4.41 6.81 -2.60
N LEU A 80 -4.26 7.86 -3.41
CA LEU A 80 -3.67 9.14 -3.02
C LEU A 80 -2.24 8.98 -2.46
N LEU A 81 -1.40 8.20 -3.15
CA LEU A 81 -0.03 7.94 -2.68
C LEU A 81 0.84 9.19 -2.67
N SER A 82 0.57 10.16 -3.55
CA SER A 82 1.38 11.36 -3.85
C SER A 82 2.71 11.08 -4.53
N GLY A 83 3.39 12.12 -5.04
CA GLY A 83 4.72 11.99 -5.63
C GLY A 83 5.74 11.38 -4.66
N ARG A 84 5.75 11.81 -3.39
CA ARG A 84 6.63 11.22 -2.35
C ARG A 84 6.34 9.76 -2.08
N GLY A 85 5.07 9.37 -2.06
CA GLY A 85 4.67 7.98 -1.86
C GLY A 85 5.07 7.09 -3.03
N GLY A 86 4.96 7.60 -4.27
CA GLY A 86 5.45 6.93 -5.47
C GLY A 86 6.96 6.66 -5.42
N VAL A 87 7.75 7.68 -5.07
CA VAL A 87 9.21 7.55 -4.87
C VAL A 87 9.55 6.54 -3.78
N ALA A 88 8.86 6.59 -2.64
CA ALA A 88 9.11 5.67 -1.53
C ALA A 88 8.80 4.21 -1.90
N LEU A 89 7.69 3.98 -2.62
CA LEU A 89 7.32 2.64 -3.10
C LEU A 89 8.34 2.12 -4.13
N ALA A 90 8.70 2.95 -5.13
CA ALA A 90 9.69 2.61 -6.12
C ALA A 90 11.03 2.21 -5.48
N SER A 91 11.53 3.02 -4.54
CA SER A 91 12.76 2.74 -3.79
C SER A 91 12.68 1.45 -2.97
N ALA A 92 11.49 1.10 -2.45
CA ALA A 92 11.31 -0.15 -1.72
C ALA A 92 11.34 -1.38 -2.65
N LEU A 93 10.74 -1.27 -3.84
CA LEU A 93 10.74 -2.31 -4.87
C LEU A 93 12.15 -2.50 -5.47
N GLU A 94 12.91 -1.41 -5.63
CA GLU A 94 14.28 -1.41 -6.15
C GLU A 94 15.26 -2.23 -5.29
N LYS A 95 14.95 -2.46 -4.01
CA LYS A 95 15.72 -3.36 -3.13
C LYS A 95 15.71 -4.82 -3.57
N GLY A 96 14.87 -5.20 -4.52
CA GLY A 96 14.87 -6.51 -5.18
C GLY A 96 14.35 -7.67 -4.33
N HIS A 97 13.54 -7.40 -3.31
CA HIS A 97 12.89 -8.45 -2.51
C HIS A 97 11.68 -9.06 -3.20
N ASN A 98 11.05 -8.34 -4.12
CA ASN A 98 9.77 -8.68 -4.75
C ASN A 98 9.95 -9.25 -6.16
N LYS A 99 10.88 -10.17 -6.36
CA LYS A 99 11.26 -10.73 -7.68
C LYS A 99 10.14 -11.43 -8.43
N LYS A 100 9.05 -11.79 -7.75
CA LYS A 100 7.89 -12.49 -8.31
C LYS A 100 6.75 -11.56 -8.72
N VAL A 101 6.88 -10.27 -8.51
CA VAL A 101 5.85 -9.30 -8.90
C VAL A 101 5.71 -9.31 -10.41
N GLU A 102 4.49 -9.60 -10.86
CA GLU A 102 4.07 -9.69 -12.24
C GLU A 102 3.24 -8.48 -12.66
N VAL A 103 2.41 -7.95 -11.74
CA VAL A 103 1.46 -6.87 -12.02
C VAL A 103 1.55 -5.80 -10.95
N LEU A 104 1.69 -4.55 -11.38
CA LEU A 104 1.57 -3.35 -10.54
C LEU A 104 0.41 -2.49 -11.06
N ARG A 105 -0.62 -2.25 -10.22
CA ARG A 105 -1.72 -1.32 -10.50
C ARG A 105 -1.56 -0.11 -9.60
N LEU A 106 -1.13 1.00 -10.21
CA LEU A 106 -0.75 2.24 -9.54
C LEU A 106 -1.45 3.47 -10.14
N GLN A 107 -2.48 3.27 -10.94
CA GLN A 107 -3.23 4.34 -11.61
C GLN A 107 -3.84 5.30 -10.57
N PHE A 108 -4.04 6.56 -10.94
CA PHE A 108 -4.70 7.61 -10.14
C PHE A 108 -4.08 7.81 -8.73
N ASN A 109 -2.78 8.09 -8.66
CA ASN A 109 -2.07 8.17 -7.39
C ASN A 109 -1.21 9.42 -7.21
N ASP A 110 -1.28 10.39 -8.10
CA ASP A 110 -0.42 11.59 -8.09
C ASP A 110 1.08 11.26 -8.10
N ILE A 111 1.48 10.14 -8.72
CA ILE A 111 2.90 9.77 -8.85
C ILE A 111 3.54 10.73 -9.85
N ASN A 112 4.63 11.37 -9.46
CA ASN A 112 5.36 12.33 -10.28
C ASN A 112 6.48 11.66 -11.11
N ALA A 113 7.18 12.43 -11.96
CA ALA A 113 8.26 11.94 -12.81
C ALA A 113 9.38 11.25 -12.02
N LYS A 114 9.71 11.71 -10.80
CA LYS A 114 10.70 11.03 -9.94
C LYS A 114 10.24 9.63 -9.53
N GLY A 115 8.96 9.48 -9.15
CA GLY A 115 8.35 8.20 -8.83
C GLY A 115 8.34 7.26 -10.04
N LEU A 116 7.97 7.78 -11.22
CA LEU A 116 8.00 7.06 -12.49
C LEU A 116 9.41 6.56 -12.82
N ALA A 117 10.42 7.42 -12.74
CA ALA A 117 11.81 7.05 -13.00
C ALA A 117 12.31 5.94 -12.07
N GLY A 118 11.93 5.99 -10.78
CA GLY A 118 12.22 4.93 -9.83
C GLY A 118 11.53 3.61 -10.17
N LEU A 119 10.26 3.66 -10.61
CA LEU A 119 9.54 2.46 -11.06
C LEU A 119 10.17 1.84 -12.32
N ALA A 120 10.56 2.66 -13.29
CA ALA A 120 11.26 2.21 -14.49
C ALA A 120 12.63 1.58 -14.16
N SER A 121 13.36 2.15 -13.19
CA SER A 121 14.59 1.57 -12.67
C SER A 121 14.35 0.22 -11.99
N ALA A 122 13.36 0.15 -11.08
CA ALA A 122 12.99 -1.10 -10.41
C ALA A 122 12.54 -2.18 -11.40
N ALA A 123 11.73 -1.82 -12.39
CA ALA A 123 11.30 -2.72 -13.46
C ALA A 123 12.50 -3.32 -14.20
N SER A 124 13.50 -2.50 -14.54
CA SER A 124 14.67 -2.93 -15.31
C SER A 124 15.60 -3.84 -14.51
N THR A 125 15.76 -3.60 -13.19
CA THR A 125 16.85 -4.19 -12.39
C THR A 125 16.39 -5.18 -11.34
N SER A 126 15.20 -4.98 -10.76
CA SER A 126 14.81 -5.61 -9.49
C SER A 126 13.55 -6.45 -9.56
N LEU A 127 12.70 -6.25 -10.59
CA LEU A 127 11.42 -6.93 -10.78
C LEU A 127 11.44 -7.79 -12.05
N PRO A 128 12.20 -8.90 -12.10
CA PRO A 128 12.39 -9.67 -13.34
C PRO A 128 11.13 -10.33 -13.89
N ALA A 129 10.12 -10.56 -13.05
CA ALA A 129 8.85 -11.17 -13.45
C ALA A 129 7.77 -10.14 -13.86
N LEU A 130 8.05 -8.84 -13.75
CA LEU A 130 7.08 -7.79 -14.05
C LEU A 130 6.69 -7.82 -15.53
N ARG A 131 5.39 -7.90 -15.80
CA ARG A 131 4.81 -7.99 -17.15
C ARG A 131 3.71 -6.96 -17.44
N ARG A 132 3.06 -6.43 -16.39
CA ARG A 132 2.00 -5.43 -16.53
C ARG A 132 2.19 -4.32 -15.51
N VAL A 133 2.09 -3.07 -15.96
CA VAL A 133 2.07 -1.87 -15.12
C VAL A 133 0.91 -0.98 -15.54
N GLU A 134 0.13 -0.50 -14.60
CA GLU A 134 -0.96 0.44 -14.80
C GLU A 134 -0.62 1.75 -14.09
N LEU A 135 -0.49 2.84 -14.87
CA LEU A 135 -0.01 4.15 -14.41
C LEU A 135 -0.88 5.32 -14.87
N ASN A 136 -1.99 5.08 -15.60
CA ASN A 136 -2.86 6.15 -16.05
C ASN A 136 -3.34 7.05 -14.91
N GLY A 137 -3.67 8.31 -15.16
CA GLY A 137 -4.15 9.26 -14.15
C GLY A 137 -3.10 9.66 -13.09
N ASN A 138 -1.82 9.62 -13.43
CA ASN A 138 -0.72 10.10 -12.58
C ASN A 138 -0.15 11.43 -13.09
N LYS A 139 0.75 12.07 -12.34
CA LYS A 139 1.29 13.40 -12.59
C LYS A 139 2.69 13.34 -13.20
N PHE A 140 2.77 13.07 -14.48
CA PHE A 140 4.01 13.13 -15.27
C PHE A 140 3.68 13.31 -16.76
N ASP A 141 4.68 13.72 -17.53
CA ASP A 141 4.55 13.92 -18.96
C ASP A 141 4.52 12.57 -19.71
N GLU A 142 3.62 12.43 -20.71
CA GLU A 142 3.57 11.23 -21.56
C GLU A 142 4.87 11.02 -22.35
N GLU A 143 5.61 12.11 -22.63
CA GLU A 143 6.91 12.07 -23.34
C GLU A 143 8.10 11.75 -22.39
N ASP A 144 7.88 11.50 -21.08
CA ASP A 144 8.97 11.17 -20.15
C ASP A 144 9.70 9.90 -20.59
N SER A 145 11.01 10.00 -20.68
CA SER A 145 11.89 8.90 -21.11
C SER A 145 11.76 7.62 -20.28
N SER A 146 11.26 7.71 -19.07
CA SER A 146 11.00 6.56 -18.20
C SER A 146 9.84 5.71 -18.68
N ILE A 147 8.87 6.30 -19.40
CA ILE A 147 7.77 5.57 -20.02
C ILE A 147 8.30 4.67 -21.14
N GLU A 148 9.14 5.24 -22.01
CA GLU A 148 9.76 4.47 -23.10
C GLU A 148 10.59 3.32 -22.53
N LYS A 149 11.39 3.58 -21.49
CA LYS A 149 12.18 2.55 -20.81
C LYS A 149 11.31 1.44 -20.22
N LEU A 150 10.14 1.78 -19.62
CA LEU A 150 9.19 0.78 -19.14
C LEU A 150 8.62 -0.06 -20.27
N ARG A 151 8.18 0.58 -21.37
CA ARG A 151 7.67 -0.10 -22.56
C ARG A 151 8.69 -1.07 -23.14
N GLU A 152 9.93 -0.62 -23.35
CA GLU A 152 11.02 -1.48 -23.84
C GLU A 152 11.22 -2.73 -22.98
N VAL A 153 11.27 -2.55 -21.64
CA VAL A 153 11.47 -3.67 -20.71
C VAL A 153 10.32 -4.66 -20.77
N LEU A 154 9.06 -4.18 -20.81
CA LEU A 154 7.88 -5.05 -20.83
C LEU A 154 7.71 -5.76 -22.17
N VAL A 155 7.98 -5.08 -23.30
CA VAL A 155 7.96 -5.67 -24.64
C VAL A 155 9.04 -6.76 -24.76
N ALA A 156 10.27 -6.48 -24.37
CA ALA A 156 11.36 -7.48 -24.43
C ALA A 156 11.04 -8.74 -23.62
N ARG A 157 10.31 -8.60 -22.48
CA ARG A 157 9.90 -9.74 -21.68
C ARG A 157 8.76 -10.52 -22.32
N LYS A 158 7.78 -9.83 -22.94
CA LYS A 158 6.70 -10.48 -23.69
C LYS A 158 7.27 -11.34 -24.81
N GLU A 159 8.20 -10.80 -25.60
CA GLU A 159 8.90 -11.54 -26.66
C GLU A 159 9.64 -12.78 -26.12
N GLN A 160 10.30 -12.65 -24.97
CA GLN A 160 11.05 -13.77 -24.35
C GLN A 160 10.12 -14.85 -23.77
N SER A 161 8.90 -14.49 -23.35
CA SER A 161 7.93 -15.44 -22.77
C SER A 161 7.38 -16.41 -23.81
N GLY A 162 7.37 -16.04 -25.09
CA GLY A 162 6.74 -16.81 -26.17
C GLY A 162 5.21 -16.82 -26.11
N GLU A 163 4.60 -15.96 -25.31
CA GLU A 163 3.15 -15.79 -25.27
C GLU A 163 2.63 -15.10 -26.55
N ARG A 164 1.35 -15.30 -26.88
CA ARG A 164 0.77 -14.81 -28.14
C ARG A 164 0.60 -13.29 -28.11
N GLU A 165 0.62 -12.69 -29.30
CA GLU A 165 0.41 -11.25 -29.45
C GLU A 165 -0.97 -10.78 -28.96
N ASP A 166 -1.97 -11.66 -28.95
CA ASP A 166 -3.36 -11.35 -28.55
C ASP A 166 -3.57 -11.20 -27.03
N ASP A 167 -2.53 -11.45 -26.19
CA ASP A 167 -2.63 -11.38 -24.72
C ASP A 167 -2.25 -9.97 -24.18
N ASP A 168 -2.57 -8.89 -24.89
CA ASP A 168 -2.25 -7.50 -24.51
C ASP A 168 -2.87 -7.07 -23.17
N GLU A 169 -4.00 -7.65 -22.78
CA GLU A 169 -4.64 -7.38 -21.48
C GLU A 169 -3.75 -7.73 -20.28
N TYR A 170 -2.86 -8.71 -20.44
CA TYR A 170 -1.99 -9.21 -19.36
C TYR A 170 -0.56 -8.69 -19.42
N TRP A 171 -0.20 -7.94 -20.47
CA TRP A 171 1.14 -7.45 -20.73
C TRP A 171 1.17 -5.96 -21.00
N GLY A 172 2.33 -5.36 -20.76
CA GLY A 172 2.63 -4.00 -21.18
C GLY A 172 2.24 -2.93 -20.15
N LEU A 173 2.24 -1.71 -20.64
CA LEU A 173 1.76 -0.52 -19.95
C LEU A 173 0.31 -0.25 -20.37
N ASP A 174 -0.53 0.27 -19.48
CA ASP A 174 -1.87 0.75 -19.80
C ASP A 174 -1.84 1.97 -20.74
N GLU A 175 -2.99 2.36 -21.27
CA GLU A 175 -3.14 3.59 -22.02
C GLU A 175 -2.99 4.78 -21.06
N LEU A 176 -2.21 5.80 -21.45
CA LEU A 176 -1.87 6.96 -20.62
C LEU A 176 -2.62 8.20 -21.16
N ASP A 177 -3.93 8.15 -21.22
CA ASP A 177 -4.80 9.18 -21.80
C ASP A 177 -5.38 10.17 -20.77
N GLU A 178 -5.21 9.91 -19.48
CA GLU A 178 -5.69 10.73 -18.37
C GLU A 178 -4.55 11.26 -17.47
N LEU A 179 -3.36 11.46 -18.03
CA LEU A 179 -2.23 12.01 -17.27
C LEU A 179 -2.47 13.48 -16.90
N GLU A 180 -2.01 13.86 -15.72
CA GLU A 180 -2.03 15.24 -15.23
C GLU A 180 -0.63 15.85 -15.27
N SER A 181 -0.54 17.17 -15.47
CA SER A 181 0.74 17.88 -15.35
C SER A 181 1.19 17.93 -13.90
N GLU A 182 2.51 17.89 -13.68
CA GLU A 182 3.08 18.13 -12.34
C GLU A 182 2.73 19.53 -11.85
N ASP A 183 2.23 19.64 -10.61
CA ASP A 183 2.03 20.92 -9.96
C ASP A 183 3.39 21.51 -9.56
N GLU A 184 3.68 22.76 -9.98
CA GLU A 184 4.94 23.45 -9.68
C GLU A 184 5.19 23.55 -8.16
N ASP A 185 4.14 23.64 -7.35
CA ASP A 185 4.20 23.74 -5.88
C ASP A 185 4.68 22.44 -5.19
N GLU A 186 4.47 21.27 -5.79
CA GLU A 186 4.97 19.99 -5.22
C GLU A 186 6.49 19.84 -5.39
N VAL A 187 7.08 20.44 -6.40
CA VAL A 187 8.52 20.37 -6.68
C VAL A 187 9.31 21.17 -5.63
N GLU A 188 8.80 22.30 -5.14
CA GLU A 188 9.46 23.11 -4.11
C GLU A 188 9.42 22.46 -2.73
N SER A 189 8.33 21.74 -2.38
CA SER A 189 8.22 21.08 -1.08
C SER A 189 9.20 19.90 -0.89
N ASP A 190 9.66 19.29 -1.98
CA ASP A 190 10.68 18.23 -1.95
C ASP A 190 12.11 18.77 -1.69
N ALA A 191 12.33 20.07 -1.86
CA ALA A 191 13.64 20.69 -1.69
C ALA A 191 13.93 21.14 -0.24
N GLU A 192 12.90 21.42 0.56
CA GLU A 192 13.07 21.95 1.92
C GLU A 192 13.40 20.91 3.00
N GLU A 193 13.15 19.62 2.78
CA GLU A 193 13.43 18.57 3.79
C GLU A 193 14.91 18.13 3.88
N LYS A 194 15.85 18.76 3.16
CA LYS A 194 17.29 18.43 3.25
C LYS A 194 18.05 19.08 4.40
N HIS A 195 17.43 19.95 5.21
CA HIS A 195 18.04 20.63 6.34
C HIS A 195 17.26 20.44 7.65
N GLY A 196 17.28 19.23 8.19
CA GLY A 196 16.72 18.93 9.50
C GLY A 196 17.36 17.67 10.05
N HIS A 197 18.67 17.71 10.28
CA HIS A 197 19.34 16.66 11.07
C HIS A 197 19.50 17.19 12.52
N ASP A 198 19.23 16.30 13.46
CA ASP A 198 19.37 16.42 14.93
C ASP A 198 18.22 17.08 15.71
N SER A 199 17.30 16.24 16.16
CA SER A 199 16.78 16.22 17.55
C SER A 199 15.70 15.14 17.77
N ASP A 200 16.06 13.85 17.72
CA ASP A 200 15.14 12.72 17.95
C ASP A 200 14.94 12.37 19.46
N GLU A 201 15.45 13.15 20.41
CA GLU A 201 15.30 12.83 21.83
C GLU A 201 14.14 13.55 22.56
N GLU A 202 13.61 14.66 22.03
CA GLU A 202 12.51 15.37 22.72
C GLU A 202 11.10 14.90 22.30
N GLY A 203 10.94 14.28 21.14
CA GLY A 203 9.62 13.82 20.63
C GLY A 203 9.02 12.66 21.42
N VAL A 204 9.84 11.78 21.96
CA VAL A 204 9.39 10.57 22.68
C VAL A 204 8.79 10.89 24.04
N GLU A 205 9.32 11.90 24.75
CA GLU A 205 8.78 12.29 26.07
C GLU A 205 7.41 13.00 25.97
N VAL A 206 7.12 13.70 24.88
CA VAL A 206 5.85 14.42 24.71
C VAL A 206 4.74 13.45 24.36
N GLU A 207 5.00 12.46 23.49
CA GLU A 207 4.02 11.42 23.13
C GLU A 207 3.69 10.51 24.33
N GLU A 208 4.65 10.19 25.17
CA GLU A 208 4.43 9.36 26.37
C GLU A 208 3.62 10.11 27.45
N LYS A 209 3.79 11.44 27.59
CA LYS A 209 2.99 12.27 28.49
C LYS A 209 1.54 12.41 28.00
N VAL A 210 1.32 12.62 26.70
CA VAL A 210 -0.03 12.72 26.12
C VAL A 210 -0.77 11.38 26.21
N ALA A 211 -0.07 10.26 25.98
CA ALA A 211 -0.65 8.93 26.12
C ALA A 211 -1.05 8.60 27.57
N ARG A 212 -0.27 9.02 28.56
CA ARG A 212 -0.60 8.83 29.99
C ARG A 212 -1.81 9.68 30.40
N GLN A 213 -1.92 10.90 29.91
CA GLN A 213 -3.05 11.80 30.22
C GLN A 213 -4.37 11.28 29.62
N ILE A 214 -4.36 10.74 28.41
CA ILE A 214 -5.53 10.10 27.78
C ILE A 214 -6.00 8.86 28.55
N VAL A 215 -5.09 8.10 29.16
CA VAL A 215 -5.42 6.91 29.96
C VAL A 215 -6.00 7.29 31.32
N GLU A 216 -5.55 8.38 31.93
CA GLU A 216 -6.10 8.88 33.20
C GLU A 216 -7.49 9.50 33.00
N ASP A 217 -7.71 10.26 31.93
CA ASP A 217 -9.02 10.84 31.60
C ASP A 217 -10.08 9.75 31.29
N LYS A 218 -9.70 8.69 30.60
CA LYS A 218 -10.60 7.54 30.36
C LYS A 218 -10.96 6.78 31.63
N LYS A 219 -10.04 6.66 32.60
CA LYS A 219 -10.35 6.04 33.89
C LYS A 219 -11.28 6.88 34.75
N ALA A 220 -11.28 8.20 34.58
CA ALA A 220 -12.19 9.10 35.28
C ALA A 220 -13.63 9.07 34.70
N GLU A 221 -13.77 8.83 33.39
CA GLU A 221 -15.09 8.70 32.73
C GLU A 221 -15.76 7.35 32.99
N GLU A 222 -15.01 6.25 33.11
CA GLU A 222 -15.57 4.91 33.37
C GLU A 222 -16.19 4.76 34.78
N SER A 223 -15.90 5.66 35.72
CA SER A 223 -16.46 5.63 37.08
C SER A 223 -17.87 6.21 37.22
N ASN A 224 -18.46 6.79 36.16
CA ASN A 224 -19.74 7.50 36.20
C ASN A 224 -20.83 6.98 35.27
N VAL A 225 -20.73 5.75 34.74
CA VAL A 225 -21.79 5.15 33.92
C VAL A 225 -22.69 4.24 34.78
N PRO A 226 -24.03 4.46 34.82
CA PRO A 226 -24.96 3.55 35.52
C PRO A 226 -25.00 2.20 34.78
N GLN A 227 -24.81 1.10 35.51
CA GLN A 227 -24.95 -0.26 34.99
C GLN A 227 -26.43 -0.56 34.65
N ASP A 228 -26.79 -0.42 33.40
CA ASP A 228 -28.01 -1.01 32.87
C ASP A 228 -27.67 -2.36 32.20
N LYS A 229 -28.30 -3.43 32.72
CA LYS A 229 -28.03 -4.80 32.33
C LYS A 229 -28.83 -5.13 31.07
N ASP A 230 -28.18 -5.07 29.90
CA ASP A 230 -28.77 -5.61 28.67
C ASP A 230 -28.51 -7.11 28.52
N LYS A 231 -29.53 -7.88 28.80
CA LYS A 231 -29.62 -9.35 28.71
C LYS A 231 -29.75 -9.90 27.28
N LYS A 232 -29.23 -9.23 26.27
CA LYS A 232 -29.45 -9.63 24.86
C LYS A 232 -28.23 -10.15 24.10
N VAL A 233 -27.06 -10.20 24.71
CA VAL A 233 -25.84 -10.61 24.01
C VAL A 233 -25.50 -12.08 24.22
N ASP A 234 -25.98 -12.69 25.29
CA ASP A 234 -25.69 -14.11 25.59
C ASP A 234 -26.47 -15.10 24.71
N ASP A 235 -27.61 -14.70 24.14
CA ASP A 235 -28.44 -15.57 23.30
C ASP A 235 -27.84 -15.86 21.90
N LEU A 236 -26.94 -15.01 21.39
CA LEU A 236 -26.31 -15.23 20.07
C LEU A 236 -25.16 -16.23 20.11
N ALA A 237 -24.45 -16.32 21.21
CA ALA A 237 -23.35 -17.26 21.39
C ALA A 237 -23.86 -18.72 21.48
N ASP A 238 -25.03 -18.93 22.08
CA ASP A 238 -25.65 -20.26 22.22
C ASP A 238 -26.27 -20.77 20.91
N VAL A 239 -26.66 -19.90 20.01
CA VAL A 239 -27.19 -20.30 18.68
C VAL A 239 -26.10 -20.76 17.74
N LEU A 240 -24.91 -20.12 17.81
CA LEU A 240 -23.76 -20.48 16.97
C LEU A 240 -23.07 -21.80 17.40
N ALA A 241 -23.18 -22.18 18.67
CA ALA A 241 -22.59 -23.42 19.17
C ALA A 241 -23.39 -24.69 18.82
N LYS A 242 -24.62 -24.57 18.27
CA LYS A 242 -25.51 -25.69 17.96
C LYS A 242 -25.64 -26.03 16.48
N THR A 243 -24.94 -25.35 15.59
CA THR A 243 -24.90 -25.67 14.16
C THR A 243 -23.68 -26.54 13.83
N GLU A 244 -23.76 -27.82 14.11
CA GLU A 244 -22.90 -28.85 13.47
C GLU A 244 -23.33 -29.00 12.02
N ILE A 245 -22.43 -28.68 11.11
CA ILE A 245 -22.58 -28.94 9.67
C ILE A 245 -22.19 -30.38 9.42
N LYS A 246 -23.16 -31.15 8.95
CA LYS A 246 -23.00 -32.53 8.43
C LYS A 246 -22.41 -32.50 7.02
#